data_d2065a6c1cf893966e6504b2d4b42477
#
_entry.id   d2065a6c1cf893966e6504b2d4b42477
#
_cell.length_a   1.000
_cell.length_b   1.000
_cell.length_c   1.000
_cell.angle_alpha   90.00
_cell.angle_beta   90.00
_cell.angle_gamma   90.00
#
_symmetry.space_group_name_H-M   'P 1'
#
loop_
_entity.id
_entity.type
_entity.pdbx_description
1 polymer ?
#
loop_
_entity_poly.entity_id
_entity_poly.type
_entity_poly.pdbx_seq_one_letter_code
_entity_poly.pdbx_strand_id
1 'polypeptide(L)'
;MTTIIAPRVHDIGGLQVRRAVPTLQARSVGPFVFVDQMGPAVLGAGTGIDVRPHPHIGLATVTFLWSGAIGHRDTLGSDQVIRPGDVNWMTAGRGIAHSERTPPVEREHDHPLHGMQTWIALPRSAEETDPAFHHHAAATLPQQRRNGAWLRVIAGRAYGEESPVKVFSDTLNVAIDLDPDGEIDLDTGHVERSLYILE
;
A
#
# COMPACT_ATOMS: atom_id res chain seq x y z
N MET A 1 -2.95 16.33 -19.70
CA MET A 1 -1.60 15.93 -20.15
C MET A 1 -1.23 14.71 -19.32
N THR A 2 -0.76 13.62 -19.93
CA THR A 2 -0.32 12.42 -19.23
C THR A 2 1.19 12.50 -19.00
N THR A 3 1.65 12.24 -17.79
CA THR A 3 3.09 12.19 -17.44
C THR A 3 3.46 10.74 -17.15
N ILE A 4 4.51 10.25 -17.82
CA ILE A 4 5.09 8.93 -17.55
C ILE A 4 6.24 9.11 -16.56
N ILE A 5 6.20 8.36 -15.45
CA ILE A 5 7.21 8.42 -14.39
C ILE A 5 7.93 7.08 -14.34
N ALA A 6 9.24 7.10 -14.52
CA ALA A 6 10.08 5.93 -14.26
C ALA A 6 10.42 5.87 -12.76
N PRO A 7 10.06 4.80 -12.05
CA PRO A 7 10.40 4.64 -10.64
C PRO A 7 11.91 4.63 -10.41
N ARG A 8 12.34 5.13 -9.25
CA ARG A 8 13.76 5.10 -8.81
C ARG A 8 13.95 4.00 -7.79
N VAL A 9 15.09 3.29 -7.89
CA VAL A 9 15.44 2.25 -6.92
C VAL A 9 16.02 2.89 -5.65
N HIS A 10 15.53 2.43 -4.51
CA HIS A 10 16.02 2.78 -3.18
C HIS A 10 16.18 1.50 -2.34
N ASP A 11 17.14 1.51 -1.41
CA ASP A 11 17.28 0.45 -0.39
C ASP A 11 16.56 0.86 0.89
N ILE A 12 15.72 -0.03 1.41
CA ILE A 12 15.02 0.15 2.68
C ILE A 12 15.28 -1.06 3.59
N GLY A 13 16.39 -1.04 4.32
CA GLY A 13 16.71 -2.12 5.27
C GLY A 13 17.02 -3.47 4.63
N GLY A 14 17.74 -3.46 3.50
CA GLY A 14 18.16 -4.66 2.77
C GLY A 14 17.19 -5.11 1.67
N LEU A 15 16.09 -4.38 1.46
CA LEU A 15 15.19 -4.58 0.33
C LEU A 15 15.26 -3.41 -0.64
N GLN A 16 15.45 -3.70 -1.92
CA GLN A 16 15.31 -2.70 -2.97
C GLN A 16 13.83 -2.47 -3.28
N VAL A 17 13.42 -1.20 -3.24
CA VAL A 17 12.08 -0.76 -3.63
C VAL A 17 12.14 0.15 -4.85
N ARG A 18 11.06 0.20 -5.61
CA ARG A 18 10.89 1.10 -6.76
C ARG A 18 9.96 2.24 -6.37
N ARG A 19 10.50 3.43 -6.14
CA ARG A 19 9.75 4.62 -5.75
C ARG A 19 9.26 5.41 -6.95
N ALA A 20 7.95 5.53 -7.08
CA ALA A 20 7.31 6.31 -8.14
C ALA A 20 6.95 7.73 -7.70
N VAL A 21 6.59 7.91 -6.43
CA VAL A 21 6.23 9.21 -5.81
C VAL A 21 6.95 9.30 -4.45
N PRO A 22 7.55 10.46 -4.09
CA PRO A 22 7.64 11.70 -4.85
C PRO A 22 8.78 11.71 -5.89
N THR A 23 8.58 12.46 -6.96
CA THR A 23 9.60 12.77 -7.96
C THR A 23 9.55 14.26 -8.33
N LEU A 24 10.51 14.73 -9.14
CA LEU A 24 10.45 16.11 -9.67
C LEU A 24 9.25 16.34 -10.60
N GLN A 25 8.77 15.27 -11.25
CA GLN A 25 7.64 15.33 -12.18
C GLN A 25 6.28 15.22 -11.47
N ALA A 26 6.23 14.52 -10.32
CA ALA A 26 5.03 14.36 -9.51
C ALA A 26 5.40 14.29 -8.03
N ARG A 27 5.09 15.35 -7.30
CA ARG A 27 5.30 15.36 -5.84
C ARG A 27 4.22 14.58 -5.09
N SER A 28 3.04 14.52 -5.69
CA SER A 28 1.89 13.75 -5.22
C SER A 28 0.99 13.40 -6.39
N VAL A 29 0.01 12.53 -6.13
CA VAL A 29 -1.18 12.31 -6.98
C VAL A 29 -2.38 12.38 -6.05
N GLY A 30 -3.14 13.48 -6.10
CA GLY A 30 -4.13 13.77 -5.06
C GLY A 30 -3.48 13.70 -3.67
N PRO A 31 -4.06 12.96 -2.71
CA PRO A 31 -3.50 12.81 -1.37
C PRO A 31 -2.33 11.82 -1.29
N PHE A 32 -2.03 11.05 -2.35
CA PHE A 32 -0.91 10.10 -2.36
C PHE A 32 0.43 10.85 -2.50
N VAL A 33 1.21 10.88 -1.43
CA VAL A 33 2.49 11.60 -1.34
C VAL A 33 3.70 10.68 -1.42
N PHE A 34 3.47 9.36 -1.39
CA PHE A 34 4.52 8.36 -1.45
C PHE A 34 3.98 7.05 -2.05
N VAL A 35 4.74 6.46 -2.97
CA VAL A 35 4.39 5.18 -3.61
C VAL A 35 5.67 4.38 -3.85
N ASP A 36 5.81 3.28 -3.11
CA ASP A 36 6.90 2.32 -3.25
C ASP A 36 6.36 0.94 -3.62
N GLN A 37 6.92 0.35 -4.66
CA GLN A 37 6.78 -1.06 -4.98
C GLN A 37 7.90 -1.85 -4.30
N MET A 38 7.52 -2.85 -3.52
CA MET A 38 8.39 -3.85 -2.91
C MET A 38 8.39 -5.11 -3.78
N GLY A 39 9.55 -5.52 -4.26
CA GLY A 39 9.64 -6.68 -5.14
C GLY A 39 9.04 -6.48 -6.55
N PRO A 40 8.68 -7.60 -7.29
CA PRO A 40 8.77 -8.99 -6.82
C PRO A 40 10.21 -9.42 -6.53
N ALA A 41 10.40 -10.09 -5.41
CA ALA A 41 11.69 -10.62 -4.97
C ALA A 41 11.53 -11.95 -4.24
N VAL A 42 12.59 -12.77 -4.24
CA VAL A 42 12.69 -13.91 -3.35
C VAL A 42 13.82 -13.60 -2.36
N LEU A 43 13.49 -13.53 -1.09
CA LEU A 43 14.44 -13.33 0.00
C LEU A 43 14.91 -14.69 0.51
N GLY A 44 16.22 -14.87 0.63
CA GLY A 44 16.81 -16.15 1.06
C GLY A 44 16.54 -16.47 2.54
N ALA A 45 16.60 -17.74 2.88
CA ALA A 45 16.52 -18.20 4.28
C ALA A 45 17.48 -17.43 5.19
N GLY A 46 17.04 -17.05 6.37
CA GLY A 46 17.77 -16.22 7.33
C GLY A 46 17.74 -14.73 7.04
N THR A 47 17.26 -14.30 5.87
CA THR A 47 17.15 -12.89 5.47
C THR A 47 15.72 -12.36 5.61
N GLY A 48 15.50 -11.12 5.27
CA GLY A 48 14.18 -10.47 5.28
C GLY A 48 14.30 -8.97 5.39
N ILE A 49 13.17 -8.28 5.35
CA ILE A 49 13.15 -6.85 5.62
C ILE A 49 13.23 -6.58 7.13
N ASP A 50 13.95 -5.52 7.48
CA ASP A 50 14.08 -5.01 8.85
C ASP A 50 13.98 -3.48 8.85
N VAL A 51 12.79 -2.97 8.60
CA VAL A 51 12.51 -1.54 8.75
C VAL A 51 12.39 -1.22 10.23
N ARG A 52 13.40 -0.53 10.76
CA ARG A 52 13.51 -0.18 12.18
C ARG A 52 12.41 0.77 12.62
N PRO A 53 12.14 0.90 13.94
CA PRO A 53 11.18 1.86 14.45
C PRO A 53 11.44 3.28 13.91
N HIS A 54 10.41 3.86 13.33
CA HIS A 54 10.41 5.20 12.77
C HIS A 54 9.03 5.85 12.91
N PRO A 55 8.95 7.19 13.04
CA PRO A 55 7.70 7.89 13.26
C PRO A 55 7.06 8.37 11.95
N HIS A 56 5.73 8.50 12.00
CA HIS A 56 4.92 9.23 11.03
C HIS A 56 4.01 10.23 11.73
N ILE A 57 3.66 11.32 11.03
CA ILE A 57 2.75 12.36 11.48
C ILE A 57 2.00 12.95 10.28
N GLY A 58 0.73 13.32 10.46
CA GLY A 58 -0.07 14.04 9.45
C GLY A 58 -0.44 13.23 8.21
N LEU A 59 -0.25 11.92 8.22
CA LEU A 59 -0.51 11.05 7.09
C LEU A 59 -1.08 9.70 7.53
N ALA A 60 -1.51 8.89 6.57
CA ALA A 60 -1.75 7.46 6.73
C ALA A 60 -0.81 6.66 5.84
N THR A 61 -0.39 5.47 6.30
CA THR A 61 0.33 4.48 5.49
C THR A 61 -0.59 3.33 5.13
N VAL A 62 -0.45 2.82 3.93
CA VAL A 62 -1.20 1.67 3.41
C VAL A 62 -0.22 0.64 2.89
N THR A 63 -0.30 -0.57 3.42
CA THR A 63 0.45 -1.72 2.92
C THR A 63 -0.52 -2.71 2.29
N PHE A 64 -0.21 -3.16 1.10
CA PHE A 64 -0.93 -4.20 0.37
C PHE A 64 0.08 -5.18 -0.24
N LEU A 65 -0.19 -6.50 -0.12
CA LEU A 65 0.70 -7.54 -0.63
C LEU A 65 0.01 -8.40 -1.69
N TRP A 66 0.76 -8.75 -2.75
CA TRP A 66 0.42 -9.84 -3.69
C TRP A 66 1.09 -11.15 -3.26
N SER A 67 2.27 -11.09 -2.64
CA SER A 67 2.94 -12.28 -2.08
C SER A 67 3.80 -11.93 -0.87
N GLY A 68 4.07 -12.94 -0.04
CA GLY A 68 4.89 -12.82 1.16
C GLY A 68 4.11 -12.38 2.40
N ALA A 69 4.85 -11.92 3.41
CA ALA A 69 4.28 -11.46 4.67
C ALA A 69 5.17 -10.38 5.31
N ILE A 70 4.53 -9.41 5.96
CA ILE A 70 5.18 -8.35 6.74
C ILE A 70 4.51 -8.27 8.11
N GLY A 71 5.30 -8.31 9.19
CA GLY A 71 4.84 -8.05 10.55
C GLY A 71 4.96 -6.56 10.87
N HIS A 72 3.86 -5.95 11.26
CA HIS A 72 3.76 -4.57 11.72
C HIS A 72 3.68 -4.54 13.24
N ARG A 73 4.45 -3.65 13.88
CA ARG A 73 4.34 -3.31 15.31
C ARG A 73 4.40 -1.82 15.48
N ASP A 74 3.56 -1.28 16.39
CA ASP A 74 3.48 0.16 16.61
C ASP A 74 3.35 0.55 18.08
N THR A 75 3.39 1.87 18.34
CA THR A 75 3.28 2.45 19.67
C THR A 75 1.87 2.40 20.28
N LEU A 76 0.87 1.94 19.53
CA LEU A 76 -0.48 1.65 20.05
C LEU A 76 -0.56 0.24 20.65
N GLY A 77 0.49 -0.57 20.47
CA GLY A 77 0.53 -1.98 20.88
C GLY A 77 0.02 -2.95 19.84
N SER A 78 -0.15 -2.51 18.59
CA SER A 78 -0.50 -3.42 17.50
C SER A 78 0.66 -4.36 17.20
N ASP A 79 0.34 -5.63 16.95
CA ASP A 79 1.26 -6.68 16.48
C ASP A 79 0.51 -7.51 15.44
N GLN A 80 0.68 -7.19 14.18
CA GLN A 80 -0.13 -7.72 13.09
C GLN A 80 0.73 -8.17 11.91
N VAL A 81 0.53 -9.40 11.46
CA VAL A 81 1.10 -9.88 10.18
C VAL A 81 0.10 -9.61 9.08
N ILE A 82 0.54 -8.91 8.02
CA ILE A 82 -0.20 -8.75 6.78
C ILE A 82 0.21 -9.85 5.80
N ARG A 83 -0.77 -10.41 5.09
CA ARG A 83 -0.64 -11.47 4.10
C ARG A 83 -1.21 -11.06 2.74
N PRO A 84 -1.01 -11.86 1.68
CA PRO A 84 -1.50 -11.51 0.34
C PRO A 84 -2.99 -11.20 0.32
N GLY A 85 -3.30 -10.05 -0.25
CA GLY A 85 -4.65 -9.55 -0.40
C GLY A 85 -5.23 -8.80 0.80
N ASP A 86 -4.57 -8.84 1.97
CA ASP A 86 -4.93 -8.02 3.12
C ASP A 86 -4.51 -6.55 2.91
N VAL A 87 -5.09 -5.67 3.71
CA VAL A 87 -4.70 -4.25 3.81
C VAL A 87 -4.38 -3.91 5.26
N ASN A 88 -3.19 -3.39 5.51
CA ASN A 88 -2.90 -2.66 6.74
C ASN A 88 -3.03 -1.17 6.47
N TRP A 89 -3.85 -0.49 7.27
CA TRP A 89 -4.05 0.95 7.24
C TRP A 89 -3.65 1.55 8.58
N MET A 90 -2.56 2.31 8.59
CA MET A 90 -2.09 3.03 9.78
C MET A 90 -2.32 4.53 9.59
N THR A 91 -3.25 5.09 10.35
CA THR A 91 -3.45 6.54 10.45
C THR A 91 -2.48 7.09 11.47
N ALA A 92 -1.50 7.87 11.04
CA ALA A 92 -0.52 8.44 11.97
C ALA A 92 -1.11 9.61 12.76
N GLY A 93 -1.93 10.44 12.13
CA GLY A 93 -2.53 11.60 12.81
C GLY A 93 -1.48 12.45 13.51
N ARG A 94 -1.66 12.75 14.80
CA ARG A 94 -0.71 13.53 15.61
C ARG A 94 0.60 12.81 15.95
N GLY A 95 0.76 11.55 15.54
CA GLY A 95 2.02 10.81 15.63
C GLY A 95 1.86 9.36 16.05
N ILE A 96 2.56 8.48 15.34
CA ILE A 96 2.72 7.05 15.65
C ILE A 96 4.13 6.64 15.23
N ALA A 97 4.76 5.77 16.00
CA ALA A 97 5.98 5.11 15.56
C ALA A 97 5.72 3.63 15.34
N HIS A 98 6.26 3.09 14.25
CA HIS A 98 6.11 1.67 13.92
C HIS A 98 7.37 1.06 13.33
N SER A 99 7.39 -0.26 13.23
CA SER A 99 8.41 -1.05 12.56
C SER A 99 7.75 -2.11 11.69
N GLU A 100 8.43 -2.49 10.61
CA GLU A 100 7.96 -3.51 9.68
C GLU A 100 9.06 -4.53 9.44
N ARG A 101 8.76 -5.82 9.66
CA ARG A 101 9.75 -6.90 9.56
C ARG A 101 9.16 -8.12 8.92
N THR A 102 9.99 -8.87 8.21
CA THR A 102 9.64 -10.24 7.83
C THR A 102 9.41 -11.07 9.09
N PRO A 103 8.25 -11.75 9.25
CA PRO A 103 7.99 -12.63 10.40
C PRO A 103 9.04 -13.73 10.55
N PRO A 104 9.38 -14.15 11.78
CA PRO A 104 10.41 -15.17 12.00
C PRO A 104 10.17 -16.47 11.23
N VAL A 105 8.94 -16.94 11.15
CA VAL A 105 8.58 -18.18 10.44
C VAL A 105 8.86 -18.09 8.93
N GLU A 106 8.67 -16.93 8.32
CA GLU A 106 8.96 -16.74 6.90
C GLU A 106 10.48 -16.78 6.64
N ARG A 107 11.30 -16.34 7.61
CA ARG A 107 12.75 -16.34 7.50
C ARG A 107 13.39 -17.74 7.56
N GLU A 108 12.64 -18.75 7.97
CA GLU A 108 13.16 -20.13 8.04
C GLU A 108 13.44 -20.71 6.65
N HIS A 109 12.82 -20.16 5.60
CA HIS A 109 12.91 -20.62 4.22
C HIS A 109 13.08 -19.46 3.25
N ASP A 110 13.42 -19.78 2.01
CA ASP A 110 13.30 -18.82 0.90
C ASP A 110 11.83 -18.42 0.77
N HIS A 111 11.58 -17.11 0.74
CA HIS A 111 10.21 -16.60 0.74
C HIS A 111 10.04 -15.43 -0.22
N PRO A 112 8.88 -15.34 -0.91
CA PRO A 112 8.61 -14.24 -1.81
C PRO A 112 8.26 -12.97 -1.05
N LEU A 113 8.44 -11.82 -1.71
CA LEU A 113 7.85 -10.56 -1.30
C LEU A 113 7.46 -9.75 -2.54
N HIS A 114 6.19 -9.38 -2.62
CA HIS A 114 5.68 -8.46 -3.63
C HIS A 114 4.52 -7.67 -3.05
N GLY A 115 4.62 -6.36 -3.06
CA GLY A 115 3.61 -5.48 -2.50
C GLY A 115 3.80 -4.02 -2.84
N MET A 116 2.88 -3.22 -2.36
CA MET A 116 2.91 -1.76 -2.45
C MET A 116 2.81 -1.16 -1.06
N GLN A 117 3.61 -0.13 -0.83
CA GLN A 117 3.42 0.79 0.29
C GLN A 117 3.12 2.19 -0.23
N THR A 118 2.02 2.76 0.22
CA THR A 118 1.63 4.12 -0.15
C THR A 118 1.40 4.95 1.09
N TRP A 119 1.73 6.25 1.02
CA TRP A 119 1.38 7.20 2.05
C TRP A 119 0.38 8.21 1.52
N ILE A 120 -0.62 8.48 2.34
CA ILE A 120 -1.73 9.35 2.03
C ILE A 120 -1.71 10.52 3.02
N ALA A 121 -1.50 11.73 2.54
CA ALA A 121 -1.56 12.93 3.35
C ALA A 121 -2.98 13.09 3.91
N LEU A 122 -3.10 13.32 5.21
CA LEU A 122 -4.38 13.65 5.81
C LEU A 122 -4.77 15.10 5.46
N PRO A 123 -6.06 15.39 5.29
CA PRO A 123 -6.50 16.77 5.13
C PRO A 123 -6.22 17.55 6.41
N ARG A 124 -6.03 18.86 6.29
CA ARG A 124 -5.66 19.75 7.40
C ARG A 124 -6.57 19.61 8.63
N SER A 125 -7.84 19.30 8.40
CA SER A 125 -8.83 19.07 9.46
C SER A 125 -8.63 17.76 10.25
N ALA A 126 -7.80 16.85 9.74
CA ALA A 126 -7.57 15.52 10.32
C ALA A 126 -6.07 15.19 10.52
N GLU A 127 -5.14 16.09 10.18
CA GLU A 127 -3.70 15.83 10.30
C GLU A 127 -3.25 15.59 11.75
N GLU A 128 -3.99 16.10 12.75
CA GLU A 128 -3.75 15.89 14.19
C GLU A 128 -4.77 14.96 14.85
N THR A 129 -5.49 14.15 14.07
CA THR A 129 -6.41 13.15 14.63
C THR A 129 -5.66 12.13 15.50
N ASP A 130 -6.38 11.40 16.34
CA ASP A 130 -5.79 10.30 17.11
C ASP A 130 -5.20 9.24 16.16
N PRO A 131 -3.99 8.74 16.45
CA PRO A 131 -3.41 7.65 15.68
C PRO A 131 -4.26 6.39 15.81
N ALA A 132 -4.30 5.60 14.74
CA ALA A 132 -5.06 4.35 14.70
C ALA A 132 -4.40 3.35 13.74
N PHE A 133 -4.57 2.07 14.03
CA PHE A 133 -4.17 0.99 13.15
C PHE A 133 -5.37 0.06 12.89
N HIS A 134 -5.59 -0.26 11.62
CA HIS A 134 -6.64 -1.16 11.18
C HIS A 134 -6.09 -2.20 10.21
N HIS A 135 -6.31 -3.45 10.51
CA HIS A 135 -6.07 -4.57 9.60
C HIS A 135 -7.40 -4.99 8.95
N HIS A 136 -7.39 -5.07 7.64
CA HIS A 136 -8.52 -5.57 6.85
C HIS A 136 -8.09 -6.84 6.13
N ALA A 137 -8.62 -7.97 6.58
CA ALA A 137 -8.36 -9.25 5.93
C ALA A 137 -8.91 -9.26 4.49
N ALA A 138 -8.25 -9.95 3.59
CA ALA A 138 -8.61 -10.04 2.17
C ALA A 138 -10.09 -10.34 1.92
N ALA A 139 -10.69 -11.20 2.76
CA ALA A 139 -12.10 -11.58 2.66
C ALA A 139 -13.08 -10.45 3.01
N THR A 140 -12.63 -9.38 3.69
CA THR A 140 -13.47 -8.23 4.07
C THR A 140 -13.43 -7.10 3.04
N LEU A 141 -12.51 -7.17 2.09
CA LEU A 141 -12.36 -6.15 1.05
C LEU A 141 -13.24 -6.50 -0.16
N PRO A 142 -13.94 -5.52 -0.73
CA PRO A 142 -14.72 -5.73 -1.93
C PRO A 142 -13.83 -6.18 -3.09
N GLN A 143 -14.25 -7.25 -3.74
CA GLN A 143 -13.57 -7.77 -4.91
C GLN A 143 -14.56 -8.28 -5.93
N GLN A 144 -14.24 -8.08 -7.21
CA GLN A 144 -15.07 -8.56 -8.29
C GLN A 144 -14.23 -8.93 -9.51
N ARG A 145 -14.76 -9.83 -10.34
CA ARG A 145 -14.20 -10.14 -11.66
C ARG A 145 -15.07 -9.52 -12.74
N ARG A 146 -14.45 -8.78 -13.67
CA ARG A 146 -15.15 -8.09 -14.74
C ARG A 146 -14.28 -8.03 -15.98
N ASN A 147 -14.79 -8.55 -17.13
CA ASN A 147 -14.10 -8.51 -18.43
C ASN A 147 -12.63 -8.95 -18.40
N GLY A 148 -12.33 -10.04 -17.69
CA GLY A 148 -10.96 -10.52 -17.55
C GLY A 148 -10.09 -9.70 -16.57
N ALA A 149 -10.68 -8.74 -15.84
CA ALA A 149 -10.03 -8.03 -14.76
C ALA A 149 -10.49 -8.56 -13.41
N TRP A 150 -9.56 -8.83 -12.52
CA TRP A 150 -9.82 -9.04 -11.10
C TRP A 150 -9.55 -7.75 -10.35
N LEU A 151 -10.56 -7.21 -9.69
CA LEU A 151 -10.54 -5.92 -9.01
C LEU A 151 -10.67 -6.10 -7.50
N ARG A 152 -9.86 -5.38 -6.73
CA ARG A 152 -10.02 -5.24 -5.28
C ARG A 152 -9.97 -3.77 -4.90
N VAL A 153 -11.06 -3.27 -4.30
CA VAL A 153 -11.14 -1.89 -3.82
C VAL A 153 -10.47 -1.81 -2.45
N ILE A 154 -9.22 -1.34 -2.44
CA ILE A 154 -8.40 -1.21 -1.23
C ILE A 154 -8.93 -0.07 -0.36
N ALA A 155 -9.24 1.08 -0.96
CA ALA A 155 -9.80 2.24 -0.25
C ALA A 155 -10.71 3.04 -1.17
N GLY A 156 -11.73 3.65 -0.60
CA GLY A 156 -12.69 4.47 -1.33
C GLY A 156 -13.80 3.68 -1.99
N ARG A 157 -14.38 4.25 -3.06
CA ARG A 157 -15.56 3.71 -3.74
C ARG A 157 -15.35 3.68 -5.24
N ALA A 158 -15.47 2.51 -5.86
CA ALA A 158 -15.35 2.33 -7.30
C ALA A 158 -16.10 1.08 -7.77
N TYR A 159 -16.48 1.03 -9.03
CA TYR A 159 -17.11 -0.12 -9.68
C TYR A 159 -18.38 -0.65 -8.99
N GLY A 160 -19.09 0.23 -8.26
CA GLY A 160 -20.28 -0.13 -7.48
C GLY A 160 -20.00 -0.68 -6.08
N GLU A 161 -18.74 -0.76 -5.69
CA GLU A 161 -18.28 -1.28 -4.40
C GLU A 161 -17.70 -0.16 -3.54
N GLU A 162 -17.75 -0.34 -2.21
CA GLU A 162 -17.16 0.56 -1.22
C GLU A 162 -16.28 -0.22 -0.25
N SER A 163 -15.02 0.19 -0.13
CA SER A 163 -14.08 -0.40 0.83
C SER A 163 -14.47 -0.06 2.27
N PRO A 164 -14.33 -1.00 3.24
CA PRO A 164 -14.51 -0.73 4.66
C PRO A 164 -13.39 0.13 5.26
N VAL A 165 -12.32 0.42 4.51
CA VAL A 165 -11.20 1.23 4.96
C VAL A 165 -11.64 2.67 5.15
N LYS A 166 -11.45 3.21 6.37
CA LYS A 166 -11.81 4.59 6.68
C LYS A 166 -10.82 5.56 6.06
N VAL A 167 -11.28 6.35 5.10
CA VAL A 167 -10.53 7.45 4.48
C VAL A 167 -10.94 8.79 5.05
N PHE A 168 -10.05 9.79 5.00
CA PHE A 168 -10.27 11.14 5.52
C PHE A 168 -10.50 12.19 4.41
N SER A 169 -10.33 11.80 3.17
CA SER A 169 -10.59 12.59 1.97
C SER A 169 -11.12 11.70 0.87
N ASP A 170 -11.59 12.28 -0.22
CA ASP A 170 -12.01 11.52 -1.41
C ASP A 170 -10.79 10.85 -2.05
N THR A 171 -10.60 9.59 -1.68
CA THR A 171 -9.40 8.78 -2.00
C THR A 171 -9.84 7.46 -2.59
N LEU A 172 -9.27 7.09 -3.73
CA LEU A 172 -9.48 5.80 -4.37
C LEU A 172 -8.16 5.05 -4.52
N ASN A 173 -8.12 3.81 -4.08
CA ASN A 173 -7.02 2.87 -4.33
C ASN A 173 -7.60 1.51 -4.71
N VAL A 174 -7.24 1.00 -5.90
CA VAL A 174 -7.72 -0.27 -6.44
C VAL A 174 -6.54 -1.08 -6.94
N ALA A 175 -6.43 -2.33 -6.48
CA ALA A 175 -5.56 -3.32 -7.09
C ALA A 175 -6.30 -4.00 -8.23
N ILE A 176 -5.63 -4.13 -9.38
CA ILE A 176 -6.18 -4.69 -10.60
C ILE A 176 -5.21 -5.75 -11.14
N ASP A 177 -5.69 -6.98 -11.29
CA ASP A 177 -4.99 -8.04 -11.99
C ASP A 177 -5.73 -8.30 -13.31
N LEU A 178 -5.03 -8.22 -14.45
CA LEU A 178 -5.60 -8.43 -15.77
C LEU A 178 -5.20 -9.79 -16.32
N ASP A 179 -6.19 -10.57 -16.74
CA ASP A 179 -5.94 -11.74 -17.60
C ASP A 179 -5.36 -11.28 -18.96
N PRO A 180 -4.69 -12.15 -19.73
CA PRO A 180 -4.42 -11.86 -21.13
C PRO A 180 -5.72 -11.45 -21.85
N ASP A 181 -5.66 -10.36 -22.63
CA ASP A 181 -6.81 -9.75 -23.33
C ASP A 181 -7.93 -9.21 -22.41
N GLY A 182 -7.67 -9.10 -21.09
CA GLY A 182 -8.57 -8.46 -20.15
C GLY A 182 -8.64 -6.95 -20.36
N GLU A 183 -9.83 -6.37 -20.19
CA GLU A 183 -10.07 -4.94 -20.35
C GLU A 183 -10.81 -4.37 -19.15
N ILE A 184 -10.46 -3.16 -18.75
CA ILE A 184 -11.14 -2.41 -17.69
C ILE A 184 -11.18 -0.92 -18.01
N ASP A 185 -12.37 -0.35 -17.90
CA ASP A 185 -12.52 1.10 -17.90
C ASP A 185 -12.06 1.65 -16.54
N LEU A 186 -11.09 2.56 -16.57
CA LEU A 186 -10.62 3.21 -15.34
C LEU A 186 -11.68 4.20 -14.83
N ASP A 187 -11.91 4.19 -13.52
CA ASP A 187 -12.76 5.19 -12.88
C ASP A 187 -12.25 6.61 -13.16
N THR A 188 -13.15 7.47 -13.62
CA THR A 188 -12.83 8.85 -14.02
C THR A 188 -13.36 9.91 -13.05
N GLY A 189 -13.91 9.50 -11.91
CA GLY A 189 -14.51 10.40 -10.92
C GLY A 189 -13.52 11.34 -10.23
N HIS A 190 -12.21 11.00 -10.24
CA HIS A 190 -11.17 11.79 -9.59
C HIS A 190 -10.41 12.66 -10.59
N VAL A 191 -10.09 13.90 -10.19
CA VAL A 191 -9.36 14.87 -11.04
C VAL A 191 -7.92 14.44 -11.27
N GLU A 192 -7.23 14.03 -10.19
CA GLU A 192 -5.86 13.49 -10.25
C GLU A 192 -5.89 11.97 -10.16
N ARG A 193 -5.25 11.32 -11.12
CA ARG A 193 -5.24 9.86 -11.24
C ARG A 193 -3.86 9.38 -11.67
N SER A 194 -3.47 8.22 -11.15
CA SER A 194 -2.29 7.50 -11.64
C SER A 194 -2.62 6.03 -11.83
N LEU A 195 -1.93 5.41 -12.75
CA LEU A 195 -1.88 3.97 -12.94
C LEU A 195 -0.44 3.53 -12.72
N TYR A 196 -0.22 2.63 -11.76
CA TYR A 196 1.06 1.99 -11.55
C TYR A 196 1.03 0.61 -12.19
N ILE A 197 1.86 0.39 -13.19
CA ILE A 197 1.95 -0.89 -13.89
C ILE A 197 3.00 -1.74 -13.20
N LEU A 198 2.57 -2.90 -12.71
CA LEU A 198 3.43 -3.95 -12.15
C LEU A 198 3.78 -4.93 -13.27
N GLU A 199 5.02 -5.38 -13.28
CA GLU A 199 5.50 -6.42 -14.21
C GLU A 199 5.45 -7.79 -13.52
#